data_ea3dc042fcdd526fc617826bed25a246
#
_entry.id   ea3dc042fcdd526fc617826bed25a246
#
_cell.length_a   1.000
_cell.length_b   1.000
_cell.length_c   1.000
_cell.angle_alpha   90.00
_cell.angle_beta   90.00
_cell.angle_gamma   90.00
#
_symmetry.space_group_name_H-M   'P 1'
#
loop_
_entity.id
_entity.type
_entity.pdbx_description
1 polymer ?
#
loop_
_entity_poly.entity_id
_entity_poly.type
_entity_poly.pdbx_seq_one_letter_code
_entity_poly.pdbx_strand_id
1 'polypeptide(L)'
;MAEVETMNKKFLYSFVGFFPVLLLSYGVFTKNSNSNYTTNSGTRSSATAQKTEIVKGKNLKGTQFNAVDEQGRKLNFQIKDVELDPKDSEKETYLYTVFYLDSADSQWKNLCTPDAENVAKAIPLTGSWDETGKHTESSDIITFGCTSEVLAKCIRMGYKPWKTVKGKSLRDYHQACTRMTRADYCGNGKSHTRDGTPINIYDELGIQKKSPNSEMVFEAAWNPDGATFINRPRWFETVSEIRQECPNKLKGRINEDGDWTTAQKAKQNLPNSLLFNDSIVRKRD
;
A
#
# COMPACT_ATOMS: atom_id res chain seq x y z
N MET A 1 -52.30 7.13 -22.83
CA MET A 1 -51.08 6.46 -23.29
C MET A 1 -49.92 7.33 -22.88
N ALA A 2 -49.27 6.99 -21.80
CA ALA A 2 -48.08 7.66 -21.30
C ALA A 2 -46.98 6.61 -21.28
N GLU A 3 -45.96 6.81 -22.10
CA GLU A 3 -44.77 5.98 -22.15
C GLU A 3 -43.95 6.18 -20.85
N VAL A 4 -43.67 5.08 -20.17
CA VAL A 4 -42.76 5.00 -19.01
C VAL A 4 -41.36 4.81 -19.57
N GLU A 5 -40.57 5.87 -19.61
CA GLU A 5 -39.13 5.77 -19.81
C GLU A 5 -38.46 5.06 -18.62
N THR A 6 -38.00 3.85 -18.89
CA THR A 6 -37.14 3.11 -17.96
C THR A 6 -35.76 3.73 -17.94
N MET A 7 -35.48 4.55 -16.95
CA MET A 7 -34.16 5.03 -16.65
C MET A 7 -33.27 3.85 -16.23
N ASN A 8 -32.38 3.43 -17.11
CA ASN A 8 -31.28 2.52 -16.85
C ASN A 8 -30.32 3.19 -15.85
N LYS A 9 -30.50 2.93 -14.56
CA LYS A 9 -29.51 3.26 -13.54
C LYS A 9 -28.28 2.37 -13.74
N LYS A 10 -27.29 2.89 -14.48
CA LYS A 10 -25.93 2.36 -14.41
C LYS A 10 -25.43 2.62 -13.00
N PHE A 11 -25.45 1.60 -12.17
CA PHE A 11 -24.71 1.59 -10.92
C PHE A 11 -23.23 1.68 -11.25
N LEU A 12 -22.66 2.86 -11.08
CA LEU A 12 -21.23 3.02 -10.96
C LEU A 12 -20.84 2.36 -9.62
N TYR A 13 -20.44 1.11 -9.68
CA TYR A 13 -19.69 0.51 -8.60
C TYR A 13 -18.35 1.24 -8.52
N SER A 14 -18.23 2.12 -7.52
CA SER A 14 -16.93 2.60 -7.08
C SER A 14 -16.16 1.38 -6.60
N PHE A 15 -15.31 0.85 -7.45
CA PHE A 15 -14.36 -0.18 -7.09
C PHE A 15 -13.40 0.43 -6.06
N VAL A 16 -13.70 0.26 -4.78
CA VAL A 16 -12.65 0.18 -3.76
C VAL A 16 -11.86 -1.06 -4.17
N GLY A 17 -10.78 -0.82 -4.92
CA GLY A 17 -10.08 -1.86 -5.64
C GLY A 17 -9.50 -2.89 -4.69
N PHE A 18 -10.15 -4.01 -4.55
CA PHE A 18 -9.48 -5.28 -4.37
C PHE A 18 -8.76 -5.56 -5.69
N PHE A 19 -7.57 -5.00 -5.85
CA PHE A 19 -6.66 -5.56 -6.83
C PHE A 19 -6.05 -6.79 -6.20
N PRO A 20 -6.10 -7.93 -6.90
CA PRO A 20 -5.39 -9.12 -6.45
C PRO A 20 -3.93 -8.74 -6.22
N VAL A 21 -3.42 -9.06 -5.05
CA VAL A 21 -2.00 -8.97 -4.76
C VAL A 21 -1.30 -9.86 -5.75
N LEU A 22 -0.63 -9.29 -6.73
CA LEU A 22 0.06 -10.04 -7.75
C LEU A 22 1.33 -10.63 -7.11
N LEU A 23 1.26 -11.89 -6.72
CA LEU A 23 2.42 -12.65 -6.25
C LEU A 23 3.36 -12.90 -7.42
N LEU A 24 4.39 -12.07 -7.54
CA LEU A 24 5.46 -12.24 -8.51
C LEU A 24 6.49 -13.22 -7.94
N SER A 25 6.35 -14.51 -8.22
CA SER A 25 7.45 -15.44 -7.97
C SER A 25 8.60 -15.13 -8.94
N TYR A 26 9.81 -15.00 -8.41
CA TYR A 26 11.00 -14.67 -9.18
C TYR A 26 11.22 -15.63 -10.34
N GLY A 27 10.98 -15.15 -11.55
CA GLY A 27 11.81 -15.55 -12.66
C GLY A 27 13.08 -14.71 -12.59
N VAL A 28 14.23 -15.35 -12.52
CA VAL A 28 15.54 -14.71 -12.61
C VAL A 28 15.51 -13.75 -13.78
N PHE A 29 15.75 -12.45 -13.56
CA PHE A 29 15.90 -11.46 -14.62
C PHE A 29 17.18 -11.76 -15.41
N THR A 30 17.11 -12.72 -16.30
CA THR A 30 18.18 -12.95 -17.27
C THR A 30 17.87 -12.13 -18.50
N LYS A 31 18.67 -11.11 -18.72
CA LYS A 31 18.73 -10.41 -19.99
C LYS A 31 19.21 -11.45 -21.01
N ASN A 32 18.33 -11.94 -21.89
CA ASN A 32 18.71 -12.80 -23.01
C ASN A 32 19.56 -11.98 -23.98
N SER A 33 20.87 -11.94 -23.74
CA SER A 33 21.83 -11.57 -24.73
C SER A 33 22.28 -12.88 -25.36
N ASN A 34 21.80 -13.17 -26.58
CA ASN A 34 22.37 -14.21 -27.44
C ASN A 34 23.84 -13.88 -27.68
N SER A 35 24.72 -14.52 -26.94
CA SER A 35 26.13 -14.64 -27.33
C SER A 35 26.47 -16.12 -27.34
N ASN A 36 26.71 -16.62 -28.56
CA ASN A 36 27.28 -17.93 -28.81
C ASN A 36 28.65 -18.03 -28.11
N TYR A 37 28.77 -18.90 -27.12
CA TYR A 37 30.05 -19.33 -26.61
C TYR A 37 30.19 -20.83 -26.78
N THR A 38 31.19 -21.19 -27.59
CA THR A 38 31.76 -22.52 -27.79
C THR A 38 32.31 -23.07 -26.47
N THR A 39 31.91 -24.28 -26.16
CA THR A 39 32.46 -25.09 -25.05
C THR A 39 33.92 -25.47 -25.29
N ASN A 40 34.77 -25.20 -24.31
CA ASN A 40 36.00 -25.94 -24.11
C ASN A 40 36.07 -26.45 -22.65
N SER A 41 36.34 -27.73 -22.56
CA SER A 41 36.45 -28.53 -21.36
C SER A 41 37.63 -28.14 -20.48
N GLY A 42 37.43 -28.21 -19.17
CA GLY A 42 38.51 -28.42 -18.23
C GLY A 42 38.39 -27.61 -16.92
N THR A 43 38.36 -28.36 -15.84
CA THR A 43 38.79 -28.00 -14.48
C THR A 43 37.74 -27.43 -13.52
N ARG A 44 37.54 -28.20 -12.45
CA ARG A 44 36.85 -27.89 -11.21
C ARG A 44 37.04 -26.45 -10.75
N SER A 45 35.94 -25.74 -10.60
CA SER A 45 35.93 -24.48 -9.87
C SER A 45 34.72 -24.46 -8.95
N SER A 46 34.97 -24.16 -7.69
CA SER A 46 34.05 -23.89 -6.62
C SER A 46 32.88 -23.03 -7.10
N ALA A 47 31.64 -23.48 -6.86
CA ALA A 47 30.46 -22.71 -7.10
C ALA A 47 30.46 -21.47 -6.20
N THR A 48 30.93 -20.36 -6.72
CA THR A 48 30.71 -19.03 -6.17
C THR A 48 29.25 -18.70 -6.43
N ALA A 49 28.44 -18.66 -5.39
CA ALA A 49 27.08 -18.16 -5.48
C ALA A 49 27.12 -16.76 -6.08
N GLN A 50 26.71 -16.62 -7.33
CA GLN A 50 26.50 -15.31 -7.93
C GLN A 50 25.39 -14.64 -7.14
N LYS A 51 25.77 -13.67 -6.33
CA LYS A 51 24.86 -12.74 -5.67
C LYS A 51 24.11 -12.03 -6.79
N THR A 52 22.87 -12.44 -7.05
CA THR A 52 22.04 -11.80 -8.06
C THR A 52 21.78 -10.37 -7.59
N GLU A 53 22.50 -9.43 -8.17
CA GLU A 53 22.31 -8.02 -7.89
C GLU A 53 20.93 -7.65 -8.43
N ILE A 54 20.01 -7.26 -7.53
CA ILE A 54 18.68 -6.80 -7.93
C ILE A 54 18.88 -5.52 -8.70
N VAL A 55 18.77 -5.59 -10.02
CA VAL A 55 18.84 -4.42 -10.91
C VAL A 55 17.67 -3.51 -10.56
N LYS A 56 17.96 -2.30 -10.11
CA LYS A 56 16.96 -1.30 -9.72
C LYS A 56 17.07 -0.06 -10.62
N GLY A 57 15.95 0.67 -10.73
CA GLY A 57 15.93 1.97 -11.38
C GLY A 57 15.87 1.92 -12.90
N LYS A 58 16.43 2.93 -13.54
CA LYS A 58 16.28 3.22 -14.98
C LYS A 58 16.74 2.08 -15.90
N ASN A 59 17.63 1.22 -15.44
CA ASN A 59 18.13 0.09 -16.22
C ASN A 59 17.07 -0.99 -16.51
N LEU A 60 15.94 -0.95 -15.82
CA LEU A 60 14.81 -1.86 -16.04
C LEU A 60 13.85 -1.41 -17.16
N LYS A 61 14.02 -0.22 -17.71
CA LYS A 61 13.20 0.25 -18.84
C LYS A 61 13.30 -0.71 -20.03
N GLY A 62 12.16 -1.12 -20.56
CA GLY A 62 12.05 -2.08 -21.68
C GLY A 62 12.07 -3.54 -21.24
N THR A 63 12.31 -3.86 -19.96
CA THR A 63 12.32 -5.23 -19.47
C THR A 63 10.92 -5.85 -19.54
N GLN A 64 10.85 -7.09 -20.04
CA GLN A 64 9.66 -7.93 -19.98
C GLN A 64 9.89 -9.05 -18.97
N PHE A 65 8.84 -9.43 -18.24
CA PHE A 65 8.89 -10.52 -17.29
C PHE A 65 7.53 -11.20 -17.19
N ASN A 66 7.53 -12.43 -16.71
CA ASN A 66 6.33 -13.20 -16.46
C ASN A 66 6.05 -13.23 -14.96
N ALA A 67 4.79 -13.17 -14.60
CA ALA A 67 4.33 -13.40 -13.25
C ALA A 67 3.19 -14.43 -13.27
N VAL A 68 2.82 -14.87 -12.10
CA VAL A 68 1.70 -15.78 -11.89
C VAL A 68 0.71 -15.08 -10.96
N ASP A 69 -0.56 -15.04 -11.33
CA ASP A 69 -1.60 -14.51 -10.44
C ASP A 69 -2.00 -15.55 -9.36
N GLU A 70 -2.90 -15.16 -8.47
CA GLU A 70 -3.39 -16.02 -7.38
C GLU A 70 -4.05 -17.32 -7.87
N GLN A 71 -4.53 -17.33 -9.11
CA GLN A 71 -5.14 -18.50 -9.76
C GLN A 71 -4.11 -19.34 -10.55
N GLY A 72 -2.80 -18.98 -10.47
CA GLY A 72 -1.73 -19.65 -11.18
C GLY A 72 -1.66 -19.33 -12.68
N ARG A 73 -2.37 -18.31 -13.18
CA ARG A 73 -2.33 -17.91 -14.59
C ARG A 73 -1.08 -17.09 -14.86
N LYS A 74 -0.39 -17.40 -15.94
CA LYS A 74 0.78 -16.66 -16.38
C LYS A 74 0.36 -15.32 -16.98
N LEU A 75 0.94 -14.24 -16.49
CA LEU A 75 0.74 -12.89 -16.95
C LEU A 75 2.07 -12.33 -17.47
N ASN A 76 2.02 -11.65 -18.59
CA ASN A 76 3.19 -10.99 -19.18
C ASN A 76 3.16 -9.53 -18.81
N PHE A 77 4.29 -9.03 -18.30
CA PHE A 77 4.49 -7.64 -17.91
C PHE A 77 5.61 -6.99 -18.68
N GLN A 78 5.52 -5.68 -18.84
CA GLN A 78 6.58 -4.86 -19.40
C GLN A 78 6.75 -3.57 -18.61
N ILE A 79 8.00 -3.25 -18.25
CA ILE A 79 8.34 -1.94 -17.70
C ILE A 79 8.55 -0.98 -18.87
N LYS A 80 7.62 -0.08 -19.08
CA LYS A 80 7.66 0.91 -20.18
C LYS A 80 8.57 2.07 -19.87
N ASP A 81 8.57 2.51 -18.62
CA ASP A 81 9.38 3.64 -18.17
C ASP A 81 9.71 3.56 -16.67
N VAL A 82 10.80 4.23 -16.29
CA VAL A 82 11.25 4.36 -14.91
C VAL A 82 11.80 5.76 -14.69
N GLU A 83 11.27 6.47 -13.72
CA GLU A 83 11.72 7.81 -13.34
C GLU A 83 11.83 7.96 -11.83
N LEU A 84 12.57 8.96 -11.36
CA LEU A 84 12.57 9.33 -9.95
C LEU A 84 11.22 9.99 -9.59
N ASP A 85 10.68 9.66 -8.42
CA ASP A 85 9.50 10.36 -7.90
C ASP A 85 9.87 11.84 -7.63
N PRO A 86 9.25 12.80 -8.34
CA PRO A 86 9.54 14.22 -8.14
C PRO A 86 9.18 14.71 -6.74
N LYS A 87 8.33 13.98 -6.02
CA LYS A 87 7.93 14.29 -4.63
C LYS A 87 8.92 13.75 -3.60
N ASP A 88 9.80 12.85 -3.98
CA ASP A 88 10.80 12.33 -3.08
C ASP A 88 12.03 13.26 -3.00
N SER A 89 12.10 14.05 -1.93
CA SER A 89 13.22 14.95 -1.69
C SER A 89 14.56 14.23 -1.54
N GLU A 90 14.54 12.96 -1.13
CA GLU A 90 15.73 12.12 -0.98
C GLU A 90 16.20 11.49 -2.30
N LYS A 91 15.38 11.57 -3.36
CA LYS A 91 15.69 11.08 -4.72
C LYS A 91 16.08 9.59 -4.75
N GLU A 92 15.43 8.77 -3.96
CA GLU A 92 15.68 7.33 -3.87
C GLU A 92 14.49 6.48 -4.30
N THR A 93 13.29 7.08 -4.39
CA THR A 93 12.08 6.39 -4.83
C THR A 93 11.92 6.49 -6.33
N TYR A 94 11.78 5.37 -7.00
CA TYR A 94 11.51 5.30 -8.43
C TYR A 94 10.05 4.93 -8.69
N LEU A 95 9.46 5.61 -9.66
CA LEU A 95 8.13 5.32 -10.21
C LEU A 95 8.27 4.53 -11.50
N TYR A 96 7.54 3.43 -11.61
CA TYR A 96 7.57 2.51 -12.74
C TYR A 96 6.25 2.58 -13.51
N THR A 97 6.31 2.81 -14.80
CA THR A 97 5.18 2.61 -15.70
C THR A 97 5.18 1.15 -16.12
N VAL A 98 4.28 0.36 -15.55
CA VAL A 98 4.19 -1.09 -15.76
C VAL A 98 2.95 -1.40 -16.59
N PHE A 99 3.12 -2.19 -17.65
CA PHE A 99 2.04 -2.67 -18.48
C PHE A 99 1.91 -4.19 -18.31
N TYR A 100 0.69 -4.68 -18.41
CA TYR A 100 0.40 -6.11 -18.51
C TYR A 100 -0.30 -6.41 -19.84
N LEU A 101 -0.07 -7.61 -20.37
CA LEU A 101 -0.77 -8.10 -21.56
C LEU A 101 -2.11 -8.70 -21.13
N ASP A 102 -3.19 -8.03 -21.48
CA ASP A 102 -4.52 -8.52 -21.19
C ASP A 102 -4.87 -9.69 -22.11
N SER A 103 -5.23 -10.83 -21.50
CA SER A 103 -5.56 -12.04 -22.25
C SER A 103 -6.90 -11.98 -22.99
N ALA A 104 -7.76 -11.03 -22.65
CA ALA A 104 -9.10 -10.92 -23.25
C ALA A 104 -9.04 -10.28 -24.65
N ASP A 105 -8.16 -9.31 -24.85
CA ASP A 105 -8.04 -8.56 -26.10
C ASP A 105 -6.63 -8.51 -26.69
N SER A 106 -5.68 -9.16 -26.03
CA SER A 106 -4.26 -9.19 -26.41
C SER A 106 -3.64 -7.77 -26.52
N GLN A 107 -4.14 -6.82 -25.73
CA GLN A 107 -3.64 -5.46 -25.68
C GLN A 107 -2.80 -5.23 -24.41
N TRP A 108 -1.76 -4.40 -24.56
CA TRP A 108 -0.98 -3.94 -23.43
C TRP A 108 -1.72 -2.83 -22.69
N LYS A 109 -2.05 -3.06 -21.42
CA LYS A 109 -2.75 -2.10 -20.54
C LYS A 109 -1.84 -1.66 -19.40
N ASN A 110 -1.97 -0.41 -18.97
CA ASN A 110 -1.27 0.05 -17.78
C ASN A 110 -1.79 -0.70 -16.55
N LEU A 111 -0.88 -1.22 -15.72
CA LEU A 111 -1.21 -1.90 -14.47
C LEU A 111 -1.93 -0.96 -13.49
N CYS A 112 -1.53 0.32 -13.47
CA CYS A 112 -2.04 1.29 -12.53
C CYS A 112 -3.08 2.23 -13.17
N THR A 113 -4.12 2.53 -12.42
CA THR A 113 -5.01 3.64 -12.70
C THR A 113 -4.40 4.95 -12.21
N PRO A 114 -4.72 6.10 -12.83
CA PRO A 114 -4.24 7.40 -12.37
C PRO A 114 -4.66 7.70 -10.93
N ASP A 115 -3.75 8.30 -10.17
CA ASP A 115 -4.04 8.91 -8.87
C ASP A 115 -4.69 10.30 -9.04
N ALA A 116 -4.95 11.01 -7.93
CA ALA A 116 -5.54 12.33 -7.94
C ALA A 116 -4.72 13.41 -8.70
N GLU A 117 -3.44 13.12 -8.97
CA GLU A 117 -2.52 13.99 -9.72
C GLU A 117 -2.30 13.50 -11.15
N ASN A 118 -3.14 12.56 -11.59
CA ASN A 118 -3.06 11.93 -12.91
C ASN A 118 -1.76 11.13 -13.13
N VAL A 119 -1.19 10.57 -12.07
CA VAL A 119 -0.01 9.70 -12.13
C VAL A 119 -0.46 8.24 -12.08
N ALA A 120 -0.19 7.47 -13.14
CA ALA A 120 -0.52 6.05 -13.26
C ALA A 120 0.77 5.21 -13.24
N LYS A 121 1.44 5.14 -12.10
CA LYS A 121 2.73 4.47 -11.92
C LYS A 121 2.76 3.64 -10.66
N ALA A 122 3.70 2.71 -10.58
CA ALA A 122 3.89 1.81 -9.46
C ALA A 122 5.22 2.03 -8.75
N ILE A 123 5.28 1.67 -7.47
CA ILE A 123 6.50 1.54 -6.69
C ILE A 123 6.68 0.06 -6.35
N PRO A 124 7.82 -0.57 -6.69
CA PRO A 124 8.09 -1.96 -6.33
C PRO A 124 8.44 -2.08 -4.85
N LEU A 125 7.85 -3.07 -4.21
CA LEU A 125 8.04 -3.43 -2.81
C LEU A 125 8.39 -4.91 -2.68
N THR A 126 9.32 -5.25 -1.81
CA THR A 126 9.63 -6.64 -1.48
C THR A 126 8.57 -7.22 -0.55
N GLY A 127 8.22 -8.49 -0.78
CA GLY A 127 7.18 -9.20 -0.03
C GLY A 127 5.81 -9.14 -0.70
N SER A 128 4.85 -9.74 -0.05
CA SER A 128 3.45 -9.82 -0.48
C SER A 128 2.51 -9.25 0.58
N TRP A 129 1.33 -8.87 0.16
CA TRP A 129 0.23 -8.50 1.03
C TRP A 129 -0.96 -9.40 0.71
N ASP A 130 -1.50 -10.06 1.74
CA ASP A 130 -2.67 -10.90 1.62
C ASP A 130 -3.97 -10.08 1.50
N GLU A 131 -5.10 -10.75 1.34
CA GLU A 131 -6.43 -10.13 1.25
C GLU A 131 -6.80 -9.31 2.49
N THR A 132 -6.25 -9.65 3.64
CA THR A 132 -6.41 -8.85 4.86
C THR A 132 -5.50 -7.61 4.87
N GLY A 133 -4.65 -7.45 3.87
CA GLY A 133 -3.65 -6.38 3.78
C GLY A 133 -2.48 -6.57 4.76
N LYS A 134 -2.24 -7.79 5.27
CA LYS A 134 -1.09 -8.11 6.10
C LYS A 134 0.12 -8.40 5.23
N HIS A 135 1.25 -7.79 5.58
CA HIS A 135 2.52 -8.01 4.89
C HIS A 135 3.17 -9.32 5.30
N THR A 136 3.66 -10.06 4.31
CA THR A 136 4.57 -11.20 4.48
C THR A 136 5.89 -10.88 3.81
N GLU A 137 6.98 -10.94 4.58
CA GLU A 137 8.31 -10.66 4.05
C GLU A 137 8.80 -11.80 3.17
N SER A 138 9.28 -11.46 1.99
CA SER A 138 9.93 -12.39 1.07
C SER A 138 10.88 -11.62 0.16
N SER A 139 12.13 -12.07 0.08
CA SER A 139 13.09 -11.51 -0.88
C SER A 139 12.76 -11.87 -2.34
N ASP A 140 11.97 -12.93 -2.52
CA ASP A 140 11.69 -13.53 -3.82
C ASP A 140 10.38 -13.04 -4.45
N ILE A 141 9.67 -12.18 -3.73
CA ILE A 141 8.40 -11.61 -4.20
C ILE A 141 8.53 -10.09 -4.30
N ILE A 142 8.08 -9.56 -5.43
CA ILE A 142 7.95 -8.12 -5.65
C ILE A 142 6.46 -7.80 -5.87
N THR A 143 5.94 -6.90 -5.06
CA THR A 143 4.61 -6.32 -5.22
C THR A 143 4.74 -4.93 -5.83
N PHE A 144 3.97 -4.64 -6.88
CA PHE A 144 3.87 -3.30 -7.45
C PHE A 144 2.69 -2.57 -6.82
N GLY A 145 2.98 -1.60 -5.93
CA GLY A 145 1.97 -0.71 -5.36
C GLY A 145 1.73 0.48 -6.28
N CYS A 146 0.51 0.65 -6.79
CA CYS A 146 0.16 1.79 -7.63
C CYS A 146 0.07 3.09 -6.84
N THR A 147 0.44 4.22 -7.43
CA THR A 147 0.40 5.55 -6.78
C THR A 147 -1.01 5.94 -6.31
N SER A 148 -2.04 5.39 -6.94
CA SER A 148 -3.44 5.51 -6.51
C SER A 148 -3.77 4.68 -5.26
N GLU A 149 -2.91 3.73 -4.86
CA GLU A 149 -3.15 2.77 -3.79
C GLU A 149 -2.36 3.09 -2.50
N VAL A 150 -2.79 2.49 -1.40
CA VAL A 150 -2.26 2.81 -0.07
C VAL A 150 -0.79 2.45 0.12
N LEU A 151 -0.30 1.37 -0.53
CA LEU A 151 1.09 0.95 -0.42
C LEU A 151 2.04 2.05 -0.90
N ALA A 152 1.83 2.56 -2.11
CA ALA A 152 2.66 3.63 -2.64
C ALA A 152 2.39 4.98 -1.95
N LYS A 153 1.14 5.27 -1.56
CA LYS A 153 0.81 6.48 -0.80
C LYS A 153 1.62 6.55 0.49
N CYS A 154 1.73 5.45 1.24
CA CYS A 154 2.49 5.42 2.49
C CYS A 154 4.00 5.59 2.28
N ILE A 155 4.57 5.08 1.17
CA ILE A 155 5.95 5.36 0.79
C ILE A 155 6.13 6.86 0.51
N ARG A 156 5.23 7.47 -0.27
CA ARG A 156 5.26 8.90 -0.62
C ARG A 156 5.01 9.82 0.58
N MET A 157 4.40 9.30 1.65
CA MET A 157 4.31 9.97 2.96
C MET A 157 5.59 9.84 3.79
N GLY A 158 6.63 9.15 3.28
CA GLY A 158 7.93 8.98 3.94
C GLY A 158 8.10 7.69 4.73
N TYR A 159 7.08 6.85 4.83
CA TYR A 159 7.19 5.55 5.49
C TYR A 159 7.74 4.50 4.52
N LYS A 160 9.04 4.64 4.19
CA LYS A 160 9.76 3.78 3.23
C LYS A 160 10.20 2.50 3.93
N PRO A 161 9.65 1.30 3.62
CA PRO A 161 9.87 0.09 4.40
C PRO A 161 11.31 -0.44 4.37
N TRP A 162 12.14 0.06 3.47
CA TRP A 162 13.57 -0.26 3.37
C TRP A 162 14.47 0.63 4.22
N LYS A 163 13.92 1.63 4.92
CA LYS A 163 14.68 2.57 5.75
C LYS A 163 14.61 2.26 7.23
N THR A 164 15.60 2.78 7.92
CA THR A 164 15.66 2.83 9.39
C THR A 164 15.84 4.29 9.82
N VAL A 165 15.01 4.75 10.74
CA VAL A 165 15.05 6.10 11.30
C VAL A 165 15.14 6.00 12.81
N LYS A 166 16.11 6.68 13.42
CA LYS A 166 16.39 6.62 14.88
C LYS A 166 16.46 5.20 15.42
N GLY A 167 17.08 4.28 14.66
CA GLY A 167 17.22 2.87 15.03
C GLY A 167 15.96 2.01 14.87
N LYS A 168 14.85 2.56 14.38
CA LYS A 168 13.60 1.83 14.14
C LYS A 168 13.41 1.59 12.65
N SER A 169 13.13 0.33 12.28
CA SER A 169 12.74 -0.02 10.90
C SER A 169 11.41 0.65 10.54
N LEU A 170 11.33 1.23 9.34
CA LEU A 170 10.10 1.82 8.86
C LEU A 170 9.12 0.80 8.26
N ARG A 171 9.43 -0.49 8.23
CA ARG A 171 8.53 -1.53 7.76
C ARG A 171 7.21 -1.55 8.53
N ASP A 172 7.29 -1.57 9.86
CA ASP A 172 6.09 -1.55 10.71
C ASP A 172 5.32 -0.23 10.60
N TYR A 173 6.03 0.88 10.44
CA TYR A 173 5.41 2.19 10.20
C TYR A 173 4.68 2.23 8.85
N HIS A 174 5.25 1.63 7.81
CA HIS A 174 4.60 1.49 6.51
C HIS A 174 3.32 0.66 6.63
N GLN A 175 3.38 -0.50 7.31
CA GLN A 175 2.22 -1.35 7.52
C GLN A 175 1.13 -0.64 8.37
N ALA A 176 1.51 0.06 9.44
CA ALA A 176 0.58 0.86 10.23
C ALA A 176 -0.05 2.00 9.41
N CYS A 177 0.73 2.63 8.52
CA CYS A 177 0.22 3.64 7.59
C CYS A 177 -0.82 3.08 6.62
N THR A 178 -0.63 1.88 6.08
CA THR A 178 -1.63 1.25 5.19
C THR A 178 -2.95 1.01 5.92
N ARG A 179 -2.89 0.56 7.19
CA ARG A 179 -4.07 0.41 8.05
C ARG A 179 -4.78 1.74 8.30
N MET A 180 -4.02 2.73 8.72
CA MET A 180 -4.51 4.07 9.04
C MET A 180 -5.16 4.75 7.83
N THR A 181 -4.50 4.73 6.66
CA THR A 181 -5.00 5.38 5.44
C THR A 181 -6.33 4.80 4.99
N ARG A 182 -6.51 3.49 5.15
CA ARG A 182 -7.76 2.79 4.86
C ARG A 182 -8.80 2.89 5.98
N ALA A 183 -8.45 3.41 7.15
CA ALA A 183 -9.24 3.27 8.37
C ALA A 183 -9.58 1.78 8.65
N ASP A 184 -8.63 0.89 8.42
CA ASP A 184 -8.75 -0.52 8.71
C ASP A 184 -8.51 -0.75 10.22
N TYR A 185 -9.50 -0.37 10.99
CA TYR A 185 -9.42 -0.39 12.46
C TYR A 185 -9.21 -1.79 13.01
N CYS A 186 -9.83 -2.78 12.40
CA CYS A 186 -9.73 -4.18 12.83
C CYS A 186 -8.46 -4.88 12.35
N GLY A 187 -7.78 -4.35 11.32
CA GLY A 187 -6.62 -4.99 10.71
C GLY A 187 -6.97 -6.25 9.92
N ASN A 188 -8.20 -6.33 9.43
CA ASN A 188 -8.73 -7.44 8.65
C ASN A 188 -8.87 -7.12 7.15
N GLY A 189 -8.33 -5.97 6.71
CA GLY A 189 -8.38 -5.52 5.32
C GLY A 189 -9.62 -4.71 4.97
N LYS A 190 -10.62 -4.63 5.84
CA LYS A 190 -11.82 -3.85 5.56
C LYS A 190 -11.60 -2.36 5.77
N SER A 191 -11.98 -1.59 4.78
CA SER A 191 -11.84 -0.13 4.78
C SER A 191 -13.08 0.54 5.38
N HIS A 192 -12.88 1.45 6.34
CA HIS A 192 -13.92 2.28 6.93
C HIS A 192 -13.71 3.77 6.57
N THR A 193 -13.19 4.03 5.37
CA THR A 193 -12.98 5.39 4.85
C THR A 193 -13.61 5.55 3.47
N ARG A 194 -13.66 6.79 3.01
CA ARG A 194 -14.07 7.16 1.64
C ARG A 194 -12.94 7.93 0.98
N ASP A 195 -12.80 7.78 -0.32
CA ASP A 195 -11.78 8.51 -1.07
C ASP A 195 -11.93 10.02 -0.88
N GLY A 196 -10.79 10.71 -0.81
CA GLY A 196 -10.75 12.14 -0.57
C GLY A 196 -11.03 12.58 0.87
N THR A 197 -11.21 11.64 1.84
CA THR A 197 -11.33 12.01 3.23
C THR A 197 -9.99 12.53 3.76
N PRO A 198 -9.90 13.82 4.18
CA PRO A 198 -8.66 14.39 4.68
C PRO A 198 -8.32 13.85 6.07
N ILE A 199 -7.05 13.56 6.29
CA ILE A 199 -6.50 13.16 7.58
C ILE A 199 -5.20 13.91 7.85
N ASN A 200 -4.93 14.17 9.12
CA ASN A 200 -3.68 14.77 9.60
C ASN A 200 -2.88 13.68 10.31
N ILE A 201 -1.74 13.31 9.75
CA ILE A 201 -0.93 12.15 10.16
C ILE A 201 0.29 12.66 10.93
N TYR A 202 0.67 11.96 12.00
CA TYR A 202 1.88 12.26 12.75
C TYR A 202 2.43 11.05 13.49
N ASP A 203 3.72 11.08 13.79
CA ASP A 203 4.48 10.03 14.46
C ASP A 203 5.57 10.60 15.39
N GLU A 204 6.23 9.71 16.14
CA GLU A 204 7.31 10.12 17.06
C GLU A 204 8.68 10.22 16.40
N LEU A 205 8.83 9.64 15.22
CA LEU A 205 10.08 9.72 14.48
C LEU A 205 10.26 11.11 13.84
N GLY A 206 9.14 11.83 13.66
CA GLY A 206 9.09 13.14 13.01
C GLY A 206 9.10 13.05 11.49
N ILE A 207 8.74 11.88 10.94
CA ILE A 207 8.54 11.69 9.50
C ILE A 207 7.34 12.52 9.07
N GLN A 208 6.21 12.35 9.75
CA GLN A 208 5.05 13.21 9.64
C GLN A 208 4.85 13.99 10.95
N LYS A 209 4.52 15.26 10.82
CA LYS A 209 4.31 16.16 11.96
C LYS A 209 2.87 16.61 11.99
N LYS A 210 2.30 16.64 13.19
CA LYS A 210 0.95 17.16 13.39
C LYS A 210 0.86 18.60 12.86
N SER A 211 -0.02 18.80 11.89
CA SER A 211 -0.35 20.14 11.40
C SER A 211 -1.38 20.79 12.32
N PRO A 212 -1.26 22.07 12.63
CA PRO A 212 -2.28 22.80 13.36
C PRO A 212 -3.54 22.92 12.48
N ASN A 213 -4.57 22.15 12.79
CA ASN A 213 -5.86 22.24 12.14
C ASN A 213 -6.95 22.13 13.23
N SER A 214 -7.66 23.23 13.46
CA SER A 214 -8.68 23.33 14.51
C SER A 214 -9.95 22.55 14.21
N GLU A 215 -10.17 22.14 12.97
CA GLU A 215 -11.35 21.38 12.55
C GLU A 215 -11.16 19.86 12.67
N MET A 216 -9.93 19.42 12.87
CA MET A 216 -9.59 18.01 13.03
C MET A 216 -9.36 17.65 14.49
N VAL A 217 -9.92 16.54 14.92
CA VAL A 217 -9.72 15.98 16.27
C VAL A 217 -9.03 14.62 16.17
N PHE A 218 -8.39 14.22 17.26
CA PHE A 218 -7.73 12.93 17.35
C PHE A 218 -8.70 11.80 17.00
N GLU A 219 -8.35 11.00 16.00
CA GLU A 219 -9.14 9.87 15.51
C GLU A 219 -8.70 8.58 16.19
N ALA A 220 -7.47 8.16 15.93
CA ALA A 220 -6.99 6.85 16.37
C ALA A 220 -5.46 6.77 16.48
N ALA A 221 -5.02 5.75 17.20
CA ALA A 221 -3.62 5.30 17.25
C ALA A 221 -3.50 3.95 16.56
N TRP A 222 -2.36 3.70 15.89
CA TRP A 222 -2.20 2.61 14.94
C TRP A 222 -0.90 1.84 15.11
N ASN A 223 -0.98 0.54 14.81
CA ASN A 223 0.16 -0.33 14.61
C ASN A 223 -0.04 -1.22 13.36
N PRO A 224 0.88 -2.14 13.02
CA PRO A 224 0.73 -3.04 11.85
C PRO A 224 -0.55 -3.88 11.83
N ASP A 225 -1.11 -4.16 13.01
CA ASP A 225 -2.29 -5.01 13.16
C ASP A 225 -3.62 -4.23 13.15
N GLY A 226 -3.60 -2.92 12.91
CA GLY A 226 -4.78 -2.04 12.89
C GLY A 226 -4.78 -0.99 13.99
N ALA A 227 -5.95 -0.53 14.40
CA ALA A 227 -6.06 0.45 15.48
C ALA A 227 -5.72 -0.19 16.83
N THR A 228 -4.87 0.48 17.61
CA THR A 228 -4.61 0.16 19.01
C THR A 228 -5.60 0.85 19.92
N PHE A 229 -6.13 1.97 19.47
CA PHE A 229 -7.13 2.76 20.14
C PHE A 229 -7.92 3.59 19.12
N ILE A 230 -9.23 3.74 19.32
CA ILE A 230 -10.10 4.60 18.52
C ILE A 230 -10.74 5.61 19.47
N ASN A 231 -10.38 6.87 19.33
CA ASN A 231 -11.07 7.95 20.03
C ASN A 231 -12.41 8.22 19.35
N ARG A 232 -12.36 8.37 18.01
CA ARG A 232 -13.55 8.58 17.20
C ARG A 232 -13.26 8.11 15.78
N PRO A 233 -14.04 7.17 15.21
CA PRO A 233 -13.85 6.81 13.82
C PRO A 233 -14.17 8.00 12.92
N ARG A 234 -13.48 8.09 11.77
CA ARG A 234 -13.65 9.23 10.83
C ARG A 234 -15.06 9.29 10.22
N TRP A 235 -15.75 8.14 10.21
CA TRP A 235 -17.14 8.01 9.82
C TRP A 235 -17.89 7.35 10.97
N PHE A 236 -18.66 8.13 11.74
CA PHE A 236 -19.29 7.67 12.98
C PHE A 236 -20.27 6.51 12.79
N GLU A 237 -20.94 6.47 11.64
CA GLU A 237 -21.87 5.39 11.28
C GLU A 237 -21.21 4.01 11.23
N THR A 238 -19.89 3.94 11.12
CA THR A 238 -19.15 2.65 11.05
C THR A 238 -18.86 2.03 12.43
N VAL A 239 -19.14 2.72 13.54
CA VAL A 239 -18.84 2.23 14.91
C VAL A 239 -19.45 0.86 15.19
N SER A 240 -20.74 0.68 14.86
CA SER A 240 -21.43 -0.59 15.11
C SER A 240 -20.84 -1.74 14.32
N GLU A 241 -20.43 -1.47 13.10
CA GLU A 241 -19.78 -2.43 12.20
C GLU A 241 -18.40 -2.82 12.73
N ILE A 242 -17.57 -1.84 13.10
CA ILE A 242 -16.23 -2.08 13.69
C ILE A 242 -16.35 -2.95 14.95
N ARG A 243 -17.37 -2.72 15.78
CA ARG A 243 -17.60 -3.55 16.97
C ARG A 243 -17.99 -4.98 16.67
N GLN A 244 -18.74 -5.20 15.60
CA GLN A 244 -19.10 -6.55 15.14
C GLN A 244 -17.92 -7.29 14.53
N GLU A 245 -17.08 -6.60 13.80
CA GLU A 245 -15.93 -7.20 13.12
C GLU A 245 -14.81 -7.64 14.07
N CYS A 246 -14.52 -6.83 15.08
CA CYS A 246 -13.42 -7.11 16.00
C CYS A 246 -13.75 -6.82 17.46
N PRO A 247 -14.81 -7.46 18.02
CA PRO A 247 -15.32 -7.16 19.36
C PRO A 247 -14.30 -7.38 20.47
N ASN A 248 -13.45 -8.40 20.33
CA ASN A 248 -12.44 -8.73 21.34
C ASN A 248 -11.19 -7.85 21.23
N LYS A 249 -10.82 -7.45 20.00
CA LYS A 249 -9.62 -6.67 19.74
C LYS A 249 -9.73 -5.24 20.25
N LEU A 250 -10.90 -4.64 20.09
CA LEU A 250 -11.13 -3.23 20.43
C LEU A 250 -11.96 -3.03 21.70
N LYS A 251 -12.22 -4.10 22.46
CA LYS A 251 -12.94 -4.01 23.73
C LYS A 251 -12.25 -3.02 24.68
N GLY A 252 -12.97 -1.98 25.10
CA GLY A 252 -12.45 -0.92 25.96
C GLY A 252 -11.44 0.03 25.27
N ARG A 253 -11.30 -0.07 23.94
CA ARG A 253 -10.39 0.78 23.16
C ARG A 253 -11.10 1.72 22.20
N ILE A 254 -12.42 1.67 22.18
CA ILE A 254 -13.25 2.65 21.47
C ILE A 254 -13.81 3.59 22.52
N ASN A 255 -13.54 4.87 22.37
CA ASN A 255 -14.10 5.89 23.22
C ASN A 255 -15.45 6.33 22.68
N GLU A 256 -16.51 6.20 23.49
CA GLU A 256 -17.86 6.53 23.11
C GLU A 256 -18.28 7.92 23.57
N ASP A 257 -17.72 8.38 24.69
CA ASP A 257 -18.22 9.52 25.41
C ASP A 257 -17.57 10.86 25.07
N GLY A 258 -16.62 10.85 24.09
CA GLY A 258 -15.95 12.06 23.64
C GLY A 258 -14.98 12.69 24.66
N ASP A 259 -14.83 12.08 25.82
CA ASP A 259 -14.00 12.56 26.93
C ASP A 259 -12.50 12.28 26.77
N TRP A 260 -12.15 11.78 25.69
CA TRP A 260 -10.78 11.41 25.33
C TRP A 260 -10.30 12.19 24.13
N THR A 261 -9.27 12.63 24.16
CA THR A 261 -7.94 12.45 24.62
C THR A 261 -7.02 12.79 23.50
N THR A 262 -6.10 13.48 23.84
CA THR A 262 -4.98 13.84 22.96
C THR A 262 -4.24 12.56 22.59
N ALA A 263 -3.65 12.52 21.39
CA ALA A 263 -2.73 11.47 20.98
C ALA A 263 -1.63 11.20 22.04
N GLN A 264 -1.31 12.19 22.85
CA GLN A 264 -0.35 12.08 23.94
C GLN A 264 -0.80 11.09 25.03
N LYS A 265 -2.08 11.06 25.40
CA LYS A 265 -2.58 10.07 26.37
C LYS A 265 -2.62 8.67 25.75
N ALA A 266 -3.04 8.55 24.50
CA ALA A 266 -3.00 7.27 23.79
C ALA A 266 -1.57 6.71 23.74
N LYS A 267 -0.59 7.56 23.46
CA LYS A 267 0.83 7.21 23.44
C LYS A 267 1.32 6.73 24.80
N GLN A 268 1.00 7.42 25.90
CA GLN A 268 1.42 7.04 27.25
C GLN A 268 0.84 5.69 27.69
N ASN A 269 -0.38 5.38 27.28
CA ASN A 269 -1.09 4.17 27.70
C ASN A 269 -0.96 3.00 26.70
N LEU A 270 -0.51 3.26 25.47
CA LEU A 270 -0.41 2.28 24.38
C LEU A 270 0.95 2.37 23.69
N PRO A 271 2.01 1.89 24.34
CA PRO A 271 3.39 2.04 23.86
C PRO A 271 3.68 1.37 22.52
N ASN A 272 2.81 0.46 22.07
CA ASN A 272 2.93 -0.21 20.77
C ASN A 272 2.29 0.57 19.61
N SER A 273 1.77 1.78 19.85
CA SER A 273 1.25 2.63 18.79
C SER A 273 2.42 3.33 18.08
N LEU A 274 2.42 3.28 16.75
CA LEU A 274 3.47 3.83 15.90
C LEU A 274 3.03 5.13 15.22
N LEU A 275 1.77 5.19 14.80
CA LEU A 275 1.19 6.32 14.10
C LEU A 275 -0.06 6.81 14.81
N PHE A 276 -0.35 8.08 14.59
CA PHE A 276 -1.53 8.76 15.09
C PHE A 276 -2.12 9.60 13.98
N ASN A 277 -3.43 9.79 13.99
CA ASN A 277 -4.05 10.73 13.08
C ASN A 277 -5.21 11.49 13.71
N ASP A 278 -5.44 12.67 13.16
CA ASP A 278 -6.67 13.42 13.35
C ASP A 278 -7.54 13.32 12.09
N SER A 279 -8.83 13.48 12.24
CA SER A 279 -9.78 13.62 11.12
C SER A 279 -10.87 14.65 11.43
N ILE A 280 -11.60 15.05 10.39
CA ILE A 280 -12.69 16.02 10.53
C ILE A 280 -13.86 15.38 11.29
N VAL A 281 -14.35 16.10 12.29
CA VAL A 281 -15.59 15.74 12.97
C VAL A 281 -16.76 16.08 12.05
N ARG A 282 -17.38 15.09 11.46
CA ARG A 282 -18.66 15.29 10.79
C ARG A 282 -19.76 15.23 11.83
N LYS A 283 -20.53 16.31 11.94
CA LYS A 283 -21.75 16.32 12.78
C LYS A 283 -22.71 15.28 12.18
N ARG A 284 -23.46 14.60 13.05
CA ARG A 284 -24.64 13.85 12.59
C ARG A 284 -25.58 14.87 11.98
N ASP A 285 -25.94 14.67 10.71
CA ASP A 285 -27.10 15.35 10.12
C ASP A 285 -28.38 14.84 10.78
#